data_6eaffea33c6f528e652b8739d4ad41ee
#
_entry.id   6eaffea33c6f528e652b8739d4ad41ee
#
_cell.length_a   1.000
_cell.length_b   1.000
_cell.length_c   1.000
_cell.angle_alpha   90.00
_cell.angle_beta   90.00
_cell.angle_gamma   90.00
#
_symmetry.space_group_name_H-M   'P 1'
#
loop_
_entity.id
_entity.type
_entity.pdbx_description
1 polymer ?
#
loop_
_entity_poly.entity_id
_entity_poly.type
_entity_poly.pdbx_seq_one_letter_code
_entity_poly.pdbx_strand_id
1 'polypeptide(L)'
;AKRDEIKSNELKLIDLNENQIVLTELAGQVIAFDDLCTHEDCDLVYGAIDEDNEIECDCHGARFNVLTGEVTCPPADIPLPIYSVMIDGDDVSVGPKKN
;
A
#
# COMPACT_ATOMS: atom_id res chain seq x y z
N ALA A 1 7.90 -10.33 6.35
CA ALA A 1 7.69 -11.19 5.18
C ALA A 1 9.02 -11.51 4.52
N LYS A 2 9.06 -12.55 3.72
CA LYS A 2 10.24 -12.90 2.94
C LYS A 2 10.19 -12.18 1.59
N ARG A 3 11.36 -11.81 1.09
CA ARG A 3 11.47 -11.04 -0.16
C ARG A 3 10.84 -11.78 -1.34
N ASP A 4 11.01 -13.10 -1.40
CA ASP A 4 10.47 -13.92 -2.49
C ASP A 4 8.96 -14.14 -2.41
N GLU A 5 8.34 -13.81 -1.30
CA GLU A 5 6.88 -13.83 -1.16
C GLU A 5 6.22 -12.60 -1.78
N ILE A 6 7.01 -11.57 -2.10
CA ILE A 6 6.50 -10.31 -2.63
C ILE A 6 6.73 -10.29 -4.13
N LYS A 7 5.63 -10.31 -4.90
CA LYS A 7 5.69 -10.38 -6.35
C LYS A 7 5.39 -9.02 -6.97
N SER A 8 5.87 -8.83 -8.19
CA SER A 8 5.64 -7.60 -8.94
C SER A 8 4.14 -7.42 -9.19
N ASN A 9 3.59 -6.28 -8.79
CA ASN A 9 2.19 -5.89 -8.96
C ASN A 9 1.17 -6.81 -8.28
N GLU A 10 1.61 -7.71 -7.40
CA GLU A 10 0.70 -8.51 -6.57
C GLU A 10 0.66 -7.91 -5.18
N LEU A 11 -0.55 -7.69 -4.67
CA LEU A 11 -0.75 -7.08 -3.37
C LEU A 11 -0.81 -8.16 -2.30
N LYS A 12 0.11 -8.08 -1.33
CA LYS A 12 0.18 -9.02 -0.22
C LYS A 12 -0.25 -8.34 1.07
N LEU A 13 -1.29 -8.86 1.71
CA LEU A 13 -1.77 -8.34 2.98
C LEU A 13 -0.99 -8.96 4.13
N ILE A 14 -0.50 -8.12 5.04
CA ILE A 14 0.14 -8.57 6.28
C ILE A 14 -0.49 -7.87 7.47
N ASP A 15 -0.46 -8.54 8.62
CA ASP A 15 -0.87 -7.95 9.89
C ASP A 15 0.36 -7.47 10.63
N LEU A 16 0.33 -6.21 11.06
CA LEU A 16 1.43 -5.61 11.80
C LEU A 16 0.86 -4.77 12.94
N ASN A 17 1.02 -5.25 14.18
CA ASN A 17 0.58 -4.54 15.38
C ASN A 17 -0.87 -4.07 15.29
N GLU A 18 -1.79 -4.97 14.94
CA GLU A 18 -3.22 -4.73 14.78
C GLU A 18 -3.58 -3.89 13.55
N ASN A 19 -2.60 -3.49 12.75
CA ASN A 19 -2.83 -2.80 11.49
C ASN A 19 -2.65 -3.78 10.34
N GLN A 20 -3.44 -3.59 9.29
CA GLN A 20 -3.28 -4.36 8.07
C GLN A 20 -2.53 -3.51 7.05
N ILE A 21 -1.45 -4.05 6.53
CA ILE A 21 -0.52 -3.37 5.63
C ILE A 21 -0.45 -4.16 4.33
N VAL A 22 -0.43 -3.45 3.21
CA VAL A 22 -0.24 -4.06 1.90
C VAL A 22 1.22 -3.89 1.49
N LEU A 23 1.85 -5.00 1.11
CA LEU A 23 3.19 -5.02 0.53
C LEU A 23 3.11 -5.42 -0.92
N THR A 24 3.86 -4.76 -1.76
CA THR A 24 3.98 -5.14 -3.17
C THR A 24 5.30 -4.66 -3.73
N GLU A 25 5.69 -5.20 -4.90
CA GLU A 25 6.82 -4.71 -5.65
C GLU A 25 6.32 -3.88 -6.83
N LEU A 26 6.85 -2.67 -6.96
CA LEU A 26 6.47 -1.76 -8.03
C LEU A 26 7.75 -1.20 -8.65
N ALA A 27 7.95 -1.46 -9.94
CA ALA A 27 9.13 -1.04 -10.67
C ALA A 27 10.44 -1.46 -9.97
N GLY A 28 10.48 -2.67 -9.42
CA GLY A 28 11.65 -3.21 -8.74
C GLY A 28 11.82 -2.76 -7.30
N GLN A 29 10.91 -1.95 -6.78
CA GLN A 29 10.97 -1.43 -5.42
C GLN A 29 9.83 -2.00 -4.59
N VAL A 30 10.15 -2.49 -3.38
CA VAL A 30 9.12 -2.94 -2.44
C VAL A 30 8.54 -1.72 -1.72
N ILE A 31 7.22 -1.62 -1.73
CA ILE A 31 6.50 -0.53 -1.07
C ILE A 31 5.49 -1.10 -0.09
N ALA A 32 5.13 -0.30 0.90
CA ALA A 32 4.16 -0.67 1.93
C ALA A 32 3.21 0.48 2.18
N PHE A 33 1.92 0.19 2.26
CA PHE A 33 0.89 1.19 2.54
C PHE A 33 -0.26 0.55 3.31
N ASP A 34 -1.08 1.39 3.94
CA ASP A 34 -2.22 0.93 4.71
C ASP A 34 -3.24 0.24 3.82
N ASP A 35 -3.83 -0.85 4.30
CA ASP A 35 -4.86 -1.57 3.56
C ASP A 35 -6.19 -0.84 3.57
N LEU A 36 -6.49 -0.10 4.63
CA LEU A 36 -7.79 0.57 4.76
C LEU A 36 -7.81 1.91 4.03
N CYS A 37 -8.83 2.10 3.20
CA CYS A 37 -9.09 3.38 2.57
C CYS A 37 -9.38 4.43 3.63
N THR A 38 -8.73 5.60 3.53
CA THR A 38 -8.91 6.67 4.52
C THR A 38 -10.31 7.27 4.51
N HIS A 39 -11.04 7.09 3.41
CA HIS A 39 -12.42 7.55 3.29
C HIS A 39 -13.39 6.62 4.04
N GLU A 40 -13.21 5.32 3.88
CA GLU A 40 -14.03 4.29 4.51
C GLU A 40 -13.18 3.06 4.81
N ASP A 41 -13.71 2.15 5.63
CA ASP A 41 -13.02 0.93 6.02
C ASP A 41 -13.10 -0.14 4.91
N CYS A 42 -12.72 0.23 3.68
CA CYS A 42 -12.67 -0.69 2.55
C CYS A 42 -11.24 -1.11 2.31
N ASP A 43 -11.05 -2.41 2.10
CA ASP A 43 -9.72 -2.99 1.93
C ASP A 43 -9.18 -2.67 0.53
N LEU A 44 -8.02 -2.02 0.48
CA LEU A 44 -7.37 -1.68 -0.78
C LEU A 44 -6.69 -2.89 -1.44
N VAL A 45 -6.42 -3.94 -0.67
CA VAL A 45 -5.72 -5.14 -1.17
C VAL A 45 -6.48 -5.83 -2.31
N TYR A 46 -7.78 -5.61 -2.40
CA TYR A 46 -8.61 -6.19 -3.48
C TYR A 46 -8.60 -5.36 -4.76
N GLY A 47 -7.97 -4.19 -4.73
CA GLY A 47 -7.82 -3.35 -5.90
C GLY A 47 -6.56 -3.70 -6.69
N ALA A 48 -6.19 -2.82 -7.61
CA ALA A 48 -4.97 -2.96 -8.39
C ALA A 48 -4.31 -1.60 -8.55
N ILE A 49 -2.98 -1.62 -8.63
CA ILE A 49 -2.20 -0.41 -8.86
C ILE A 49 -2.08 -0.24 -10.37
N ASP A 50 -2.45 0.93 -10.87
CA ASP A 50 -2.38 1.22 -12.30
C ASP A 50 -1.00 1.76 -12.71
N GLU A 51 -0.86 2.09 -13.98
CA GLU A 51 0.41 2.56 -14.54
C GLU A 51 0.82 3.95 -14.04
N ASP A 52 -0.10 4.69 -13.41
CA ASP A 52 0.19 5.98 -12.79
C ASP A 52 0.57 5.84 -11.31
N ASN A 53 0.76 4.62 -10.83
CA ASN A 53 1.09 4.29 -9.44
C ASN A 53 -0.04 4.65 -8.48
N GLU A 54 -1.28 4.55 -8.94
CA GLU A 54 -2.47 4.83 -8.15
C GLU A 54 -3.26 3.57 -7.88
N ILE A 55 -3.84 3.49 -6.68
CA ILE A 55 -4.76 2.43 -6.31
C ILE A 55 -6.14 3.05 -6.09
N GLU A 56 -7.18 2.37 -6.58
CA GLU A 56 -8.55 2.83 -6.45
C GLU A 56 -9.28 2.05 -5.38
N CYS A 57 -10.00 2.75 -4.51
CA CYS A 57 -10.88 2.15 -3.52
C CYS A 57 -12.16 1.69 -4.23
N ASP A 58 -12.49 0.39 -4.10
CA ASP A 58 -13.65 -0.20 -4.76
C ASP A 58 -14.98 0.35 -4.25
N CYS A 59 -14.99 0.93 -3.05
CA CYS A 59 -16.26 1.36 -2.43
C CYS A 59 -16.82 2.62 -3.07
N HIS A 60 -15.97 3.64 -3.28
CA HIS A 60 -16.44 4.94 -3.76
C HIS A 60 -15.54 5.57 -4.81
N GLY A 61 -14.56 4.84 -5.29
CA GLY A 61 -13.69 5.33 -6.35
C GLY A 61 -12.62 6.32 -5.92
N ALA A 62 -12.34 6.44 -4.61
CA ALA A 62 -11.23 7.26 -4.15
C ALA A 62 -9.92 6.67 -4.66
N ARG A 63 -8.97 7.54 -5.04
CA ARG A 63 -7.69 7.09 -5.58
C ARG A 63 -6.54 7.72 -4.80
N PHE A 64 -5.46 6.95 -4.66
CA PHE A 64 -4.27 7.37 -3.93
C PHE A 64 -3.03 6.99 -4.72
N ASN A 65 -2.03 7.87 -4.70
CA ASN A 65 -0.71 7.54 -5.20
C ASN A 65 0.00 6.70 -4.14
N VAL A 66 0.38 5.47 -4.47
CA VAL A 66 0.96 4.54 -3.48
C VAL A 66 2.41 4.84 -3.14
N LEU A 67 3.08 5.71 -3.90
CA LEU A 67 4.46 6.11 -3.61
C LEU A 67 4.53 7.29 -2.65
N THR A 68 3.54 8.17 -2.68
CA THR A 68 3.52 9.40 -1.87
C THR A 68 2.41 9.41 -0.83
N GLY A 69 1.36 8.64 -1.04
CA GLY A 69 0.16 8.64 -0.21
C GLY A 69 -0.85 9.73 -0.59
N GLU A 70 -0.54 10.56 -1.58
CA GLU A 70 -1.44 11.65 -1.96
C GLU A 70 -2.78 11.16 -2.47
N VAL A 71 -3.85 11.84 -2.05
CA VAL A 71 -5.18 11.63 -2.61
C VAL A 71 -5.20 12.23 -4.02
N THR A 72 -5.54 11.40 -5.01
CA THR A 72 -5.61 11.85 -6.40
C THR A 72 -7.04 11.92 -6.92
N CYS A 73 -7.99 11.33 -6.20
CA CYS A 73 -9.39 11.39 -6.58
C CYS A 73 -10.28 11.35 -5.32
N PRO A 74 -11.25 12.28 -5.21
CA PRO A 74 -12.19 12.22 -4.10
C PRO A 74 -13.05 10.95 -4.19
N PRO A 75 -13.78 10.55 -3.13
CA PRO A 75 -14.14 11.37 -1.98
C PRO A 75 -13.17 11.38 -0.81
N ALA A 76 -12.04 10.65 -0.87
CA ALA A 76 -11.06 10.71 0.19
C ALA A 76 -10.39 12.09 0.23
N ASP A 77 -10.10 12.58 1.42
CA ASP A 77 -9.41 13.85 1.63
C ASP A 77 -8.22 13.71 2.58
N ILE A 78 -7.98 12.51 3.09
CA ILE A 78 -6.88 12.21 4.00
C ILE A 78 -5.87 11.35 3.24
N PRO A 79 -4.57 11.72 3.22
CA PRO A 79 -3.56 10.93 2.54
C PRO A 79 -3.49 9.50 3.05
N LEU A 80 -3.18 8.57 2.15
CA LEU A 80 -2.98 7.17 2.51
C LEU A 80 -1.67 7.04 3.29
N PRO A 81 -1.69 6.43 4.49
CA PRO A 81 -0.45 6.17 5.20
C PRO A 81 0.46 5.22 4.41
N ILE A 82 1.69 5.63 4.20
CA ILE A 82 2.72 4.79 3.58
C ILE A 82 3.86 4.60 4.57
N TYR A 83 4.58 3.49 4.43
CA TYR A 83 5.56 3.06 5.42
C TYR A 83 6.91 2.82 4.80
N SER A 84 7.96 3.02 5.59
CA SER A 84 9.32 2.65 5.20
C SER A 84 9.42 1.14 5.09
N VAL A 85 10.25 0.68 4.16
CA VAL A 85 10.52 -0.75 4.00
C VAL A 85 12.02 -0.95 4.12
N MET A 86 12.41 -1.94 4.93
CA MET A 86 13.81 -2.33 5.08
C MET A 86 13.97 -3.75 4.57
N ILE A 87 14.98 -3.98 3.76
CA ILE A 87 15.31 -5.29 3.23
C ILE A 87 16.69 -5.69 3.75
N ASP A 88 16.72 -6.84 4.45
CA ASP A 88 17.95 -7.40 4.98
C ASP A 88 18.07 -8.84 4.48
N GLY A 89 18.86 -9.02 3.44
CA GLY A 89 18.95 -10.32 2.77
C GLY A 89 17.60 -10.72 2.20
N ASP A 90 17.01 -11.79 2.74
CA ASP A 90 15.71 -12.29 2.31
C ASP A 90 14.56 -11.76 3.17
N ASP A 91 14.84 -10.96 4.20
CA ASP A 91 13.83 -10.47 5.11
C ASP A 91 13.38 -9.07 4.75
N VAL A 92 12.06 -8.88 4.71
CA VAL A 92 11.43 -7.58 4.46
C VAL A 92 10.72 -7.15 5.72
N SER A 93 11.05 -5.97 6.22
CA SER A 93 10.45 -5.38 7.41
C SER A 93 9.79 -4.07 7.08
N VAL A 94 8.65 -3.79 7.73
CA VAL A 94 7.96 -2.51 7.60
C VAL A 94 8.37 -1.62 8.77
N GLY A 95 8.85 -0.44 8.45
CA GLY A 95 9.28 0.53 9.44
C GLY A 95 8.23 1.59 9.72
N PRO A 96 8.68 2.75 10.22
CA PRO A 96 7.75 3.81 10.58
C PRO A 96 7.06 4.43 9.36
N LYS A 97 5.94 5.09 9.63
CA LYS A 97 5.19 5.84 8.63
C LYS A 97 6.06 6.92 8.00
N LYS A 98 6.00 7.05 6.67
CA LYS A 98 6.83 8.00 5.92
C LYS A 98 6.19 9.37 5.75
N ASN A 99 4.86 9.45 5.79
CA ASN A 99 4.14 10.71 5.51
C ASN A 99 3.28 11.21 6.66
#